data_e2309a107ddacc1c1b26cf3b35942f33
#
_entry.id   e2309a107ddacc1c1b26cf3b35942f33
#
_cell.length_a   1.000
_cell.length_b   1.000
_cell.length_c   1.000
_cell.angle_alpha   90.00
_cell.angle_beta   90.00
_cell.angle_gamma   90.00
#
_symmetry.space_group_name_H-M   'P 1'
#
loop_
_entity.id
_entity.type
_entity.pdbx_description
1 polymer ?
#
loop_
_entity_poly.entity_id
_entity_poly.type
_entity_poly.pdbx_seq_one_letter_code
_entity_poly.pdbx_strand_id
1 'polypeptide(L)'
;DGNDELATALAEGGAGFVQVELATSVYGPFSYPGPVAARYVRVSVANEPLQGFFWPILSLLADDTPDKAVSAIATAGPSPTTPCQVAPLMICGDPNGNDPTAGQFWGYRFGDLEVLKSGAGNTSPIGPGNFQLIRLGSNSGAADVRAALAGDIEQCNQVGEAVETEPGNTVGPVAQGLNTRFGEYKGSLAGSAASYPPDQIISHSTPLIEWDEGAEQATYDGQPVQARDGNLFTGQGALLDYNDWRRATAACPSGCTAGGVAERRVLRIVVGDCTGKQNGQTSVPVLGFGCFFLVQPLPAGGKDAQIFGQFLRECAGDNQPDIDPSDDSGPQIIQLYKTYIDNARTPSDDS
;
A
#
# COMPACT_ATOMS: atom_id res chain seq x y z
N ASP A 1 14.82 6.54 25.73
CA ASP A 1 13.74 5.72 25.17
C ASP A 1 13.42 4.63 26.18
N GLY A 2 12.18 4.57 26.68
CA GLY A 2 11.77 3.68 27.78
C GLY A 2 11.72 2.18 27.49
N ASN A 3 12.39 1.72 26.42
CA ASN A 3 12.47 0.30 26.03
C ASN A 3 13.85 -0.32 26.24
N ASP A 4 14.85 0.44 26.69
CA ASP A 4 16.21 -0.09 26.85
C ASP A 4 16.28 -1.12 27.98
N GLU A 5 15.48 -0.98 29.03
CA GLU A 5 15.41 -1.94 30.13
C GLU A 5 14.79 -3.27 29.66
N LEU A 6 13.70 -3.24 28.87
CA LEU A 6 13.09 -4.43 28.31
C LEU A 6 14.01 -5.12 27.30
N ALA A 7 14.69 -4.34 26.45
CA ALA A 7 15.67 -4.87 25.51
C ALA A 7 16.86 -5.54 26.22
N THR A 8 17.32 -4.96 27.35
CA THR A 8 18.38 -5.52 28.20
C THR A 8 17.90 -6.79 28.89
N ALA A 9 16.69 -6.79 29.46
CA ALA A 9 16.11 -7.96 30.10
C ALA A 9 15.92 -9.13 29.13
N LEU A 10 15.48 -8.84 27.88
CA LEU A 10 15.38 -9.84 26.80
C LEU A 10 16.74 -10.40 26.39
N ALA A 11 17.78 -9.56 26.37
CA ALA A 11 19.15 -9.97 26.01
C ALA A 11 19.87 -10.78 27.12
N GLU A 12 19.62 -10.46 28.39
CA GLU A 12 20.31 -11.04 29.54
C GLU A 12 19.56 -12.25 30.15
N GLY A 13 18.24 -12.24 30.14
CA GLY A 13 17.44 -13.18 30.92
C GLY A 13 16.82 -14.32 30.14
N GLY A 14 16.89 -14.26 28.87
CA GLY A 14 16.21 -15.25 28.08
C GLY A 14 14.69 -15.17 28.20
N ALA A 15 14.03 -15.86 27.34
CA ALA A 15 12.60 -15.87 27.09
C ALA A 15 11.70 -16.42 28.24
N GLY A 16 12.19 -16.49 29.46
CA GLY A 16 11.42 -17.11 30.56
C GLY A 16 10.15 -16.35 30.97
N PHE A 17 10.10 -15.05 30.72
CA PHE A 17 8.96 -14.21 31.05
C PHE A 17 8.16 -13.75 29.82
N VAL A 18 8.67 -14.03 28.60
CA VAL A 18 7.97 -13.73 27.35
C VAL A 18 7.45 -15.01 26.74
N GLN A 19 6.14 -15.08 26.56
CA GLN A 19 5.48 -16.18 25.88
C GLN A 19 5.02 -15.71 24.50
N VAL A 20 5.37 -16.47 23.46
CA VAL A 20 4.92 -16.24 22.09
C VAL A 20 4.05 -17.40 21.66
N GLU A 21 2.86 -17.11 21.19
CA GLU A 21 1.90 -18.11 20.74
C GLU A 21 1.34 -17.70 19.38
N LEU A 22 0.92 -18.67 18.61
CA LEU A 22 0.48 -18.52 17.21
C LEU A 22 -0.93 -19.11 17.03
N ALA A 23 -1.73 -18.50 16.16
CA ALA A 23 -3.08 -18.96 15.85
C ALA A 23 -3.45 -18.70 14.39
N THR A 24 -4.45 -19.40 13.89
CA THR A 24 -5.07 -19.13 12.57
C THR A 24 -6.16 -18.07 12.64
N SER A 25 -6.65 -17.75 13.82
CA SER A 25 -7.70 -16.75 14.07
C SER A 25 -7.29 -15.80 15.18
N VAL A 26 -7.72 -14.55 15.11
CA VAL A 26 -7.53 -13.55 16.16
C VAL A 26 -8.13 -13.97 17.51
N TYR A 27 -9.14 -14.84 17.46
CA TYR A 27 -9.81 -15.38 18.65
C TYR A 27 -9.12 -16.63 19.21
N GLY A 28 -8.07 -17.13 18.54
CA GLY A 28 -7.39 -18.36 18.91
C GLY A 28 -8.03 -19.63 18.35
N PRO A 29 -7.76 -20.83 18.90
CA PRO A 29 -6.83 -21.03 20.02
C PRO A 29 -5.36 -20.70 19.68
N PHE A 30 -4.67 -20.09 20.61
CA PHE A 30 -3.25 -19.79 20.50
C PHE A 30 -2.42 -20.94 21.09
N SER A 31 -1.31 -21.27 20.45
CA SER A 31 -0.39 -22.35 20.90
C SER A 31 1.05 -22.12 20.43
N TYR A 32 1.99 -22.80 21.09
CA TYR A 32 3.36 -22.90 20.62
C TYR A 32 3.85 -24.37 20.79
N PRO A 33 4.38 -24.99 19.73
CA PRO A 33 4.44 -24.49 18.37
C PRO A 33 3.04 -24.25 17.78
N GLY A 34 2.91 -23.25 16.92
CA GLY A 34 1.64 -22.90 16.28
C GLY A 34 1.29 -23.79 15.11
N PRO A 35 0.04 -23.68 14.60
CA PRO A 35 -0.37 -24.34 13.38
C PRO A 35 0.43 -23.83 12.17
N VAL A 36 0.62 -24.68 11.14
CA VAL A 36 1.38 -24.32 9.93
C VAL A 36 0.78 -23.10 9.21
N ALA A 37 -0.54 -22.94 9.27
CA ALA A 37 -1.26 -21.82 8.67
C ALA A 37 -1.47 -20.66 9.65
N ALA A 38 -0.63 -20.52 10.66
CA ALA A 38 -0.76 -19.44 11.64
C ALA A 38 -0.56 -18.08 10.96
N ARG A 39 -1.46 -17.16 11.29
CA ARG A 39 -1.47 -15.78 10.78
C ARG A 39 -1.40 -14.74 11.89
N TYR A 40 -1.76 -15.14 13.11
CA TYR A 40 -1.77 -14.27 14.28
C TYR A 40 -0.70 -14.70 15.25
N VAL A 41 -0.03 -13.73 15.83
CA VAL A 41 0.95 -13.90 16.91
C VAL A 41 0.44 -13.18 18.15
N ARG A 42 0.48 -13.85 19.28
CA ARG A 42 0.23 -13.28 20.59
C ARG A 42 1.50 -13.31 21.38
N VAL A 43 1.87 -12.18 21.93
CA VAL A 43 3.01 -12.04 22.83
C VAL A 43 2.47 -11.63 24.20
N SER A 44 2.80 -12.39 25.22
CA SER A 44 2.49 -12.05 26.60
C SER A 44 3.79 -11.96 27.41
N VAL A 45 3.85 -10.92 28.23
CA VAL A 45 4.91 -10.69 29.19
C VAL A 45 4.25 -10.77 30.56
N ALA A 46 4.73 -11.66 31.41
CA ALA A 46 4.14 -11.87 32.72
C ALA A 46 5.20 -11.65 33.81
N ASN A 47 4.81 -10.94 34.86
CA ASN A 47 5.59 -10.77 36.11
C ASN A 47 6.97 -10.12 35.88
N GLU A 48 7.11 -9.19 34.94
CA GLU A 48 8.35 -8.42 34.81
C GLU A 48 8.50 -7.49 36.03
N PRO A 49 9.53 -7.69 36.86
CA PRO A 49 9.73 -6.86 38.02
C PRO A 49 10.18 -5.45 37.63
N LEU A 50 9.42 -4.45 38.04
CA LEU A 50 9.78 -3.05 37.80
C LEU A 50 10.84 -2.61 38.79
N GLN A 51 12.03 -2.28 38.33
CA GLN A 51 13.01 -1.53 39.09
C GLN A 51 12.62 -0.04 39.13
N GLY A 52 11.78 0.33 40.08
CA GLY A 52 11.34 1.71 40.22
C GLY A 52 12.38 2.61 40.84
N PHE A 53 12.69 3.73 40.25
CA PHE A 53 13.62 4.77 40.74
C PHE A 53 13.25 5.28 42.16
N PHE A 54 11.98 5.21 42.56
CA PHE A 54 11.49 5.65 43.88
C PHE A 54 11.32 4.51 44.91
N TRP A 55 11.52 3.25 44.54
CA TRP A 55 11.34 2.11 45.44
C TRP A 55 12.29 2.12 46.65
N PRO A 56 13.59 2.45 46.50
CA PRO A 56 14.49 2.54 47.64
C PRO A 56 14.06 3.60 48.67
N ILE A 57 13.32 4.62 48.24
CA ILE A 57 12.80 5.68 49.12
C ILE A 57 11.55 5.19 49.86
N LEU A 58 10.69 4.40 49.21
CA LEU A 58 9.50 3.83 49.81
C LEU A 58 9.86 2.73 50.85
N SER A 59 10.87 1.93 50.58
CA SER A 59 11.34 0.90 51.50
C SER A 59 11.95 1.47 52.79
N LEU A 60 12.33 2.74 52.80
CA LEU A 60 12.73 3.46 53.99
C LEU A 60 11.55 3.93 54.86
N LEU A 61 10.32 3.91 54.29
CA LEU A 61 9.12 4.44 54.94
C LEU A 61 8.07 3.37 55.25
N ALA A 62 8.22 2.17 54.71
CA ALA A 62 7.28 1.05 54.90
C ALA A 62 8.04 -0.27 55.01
N ASP A 63 7.71 -1.07 56.02
CA ASP A 63 8.34 -2.38 56.28
C ASP A 63 7.91 -3.48 55.28
N ASP A 64 6.92 -3.21 54.41
CA ASP A 64 6.40 -4.17 53.46
C ASP A 64 6.16 -3.44 52.09
N THR A 65 7.16 -3.50 51.23
CA THR A 65 7.00 -2.98 49.83
C THR A 65 6.54 -4.13 48.95
N PRO A 66 5.34 -4.07 48.38
CA PRO A 66 4.88 -5.12 47.47
C PRO A 66 5.78 -5.17 46.24
N ASP A 67 6.21 -6.37 45.88
CA ASP A 67 6.86 -6.64 44.59
C ASP A 67 5.87 -6.24 43.50
N LYS A 68 6.21 -5.19 42.77
CA LYS A 68 5.39 -4.77 41.61
C LYS A 68 5.94 -5.41 40.36
N ALA A 69 5.10 -6.15 39.71
CA ALA A 69 5.34 -6.70 38.41
C ALA A 69 4.33 -6.14 37.43
N VAL A 70 4.74 -5.97 36.21
CA VAL A 70 3.86 -5.57 35.07
C VAL A 70 3.66 -6.78 34.20
N SER A 71 2.42 -6.98 33.81
CA SER A 71 2.05 -7.91 32.75
C SER A 71 1.52 -7.11 31.57
N ALA A 72 1.84 -7.55 30.38
CA ALA A 72 1.33 -6.98 29.13
C ALA A 72 1.02 -8.11 28.14
N ILE A 73 -0.02 -7.94 27.36
CA ILE A 73 -0.40 -8.87 26.33
C ILE A 73 -0.74 -8.11 25.04
N ALA A 74 -0.23 -8.58 23.93
CA ALA A 74 -0.49 -7.99 22.61
C ALA A 74 -0.72 -9.08 21.58
N THR A 75 -1.72 -8.89 20.76
CA THR A 75 -2.00 -9.77 19.61
C THR A 75 -1.84 -8.97 18.32
N ALA A 76 -1.06 -9.50 17.40
CA ALA A 76 -0.85 -8.91 16.08
C ALA A 76 -1.15 -9.93 14.98
N GLY A 77 -1.58 -9.44 13.84
CA GLY A 77 -1.85 -10.27 12.67
C GLY A 77 -2.22 -9.44 11.45
N PRO A 78 -2.41 -10.08 10.30
CA PRO A 78 -2.88 -9.41 9.11
C PRO A 78 -4.31 -8.95 9.29
N SER A 79 -4.59 -7.73 8.88
CA SER A 79 -5.94 -7.20 8.74
C SER A 79 -6.21 -7.02 7.26
N PRO A 80 -7.23 -7.65 6.69
CA PRO A 80 -7.73 -7.27 5.39
C PRO A 80 -8.28 -5.85 5.51
N THR A 81 -7.95 -5.04 4.53
CA THR A 81 -8.37 -3.64 4.53
C THR A 81 -9.37 -3.40 3.42
N THR A 82 -10.43 -2.69 3.73
CA THR A 82 -11.26 -2.05 2.72
C THR A 82 -10.56 -0.74 2.36
N PRO A 83 -9.81 -0.66 1.26
CA PRO A 83 -9.07 0.55 0.98
C PRO A 83 -10.02 1.68 0.63
N CYS A 84 -9.87 2.77 1.36
CA CYS A 84 -10.43 4.06 0.99
C CYS A 84 -9.43 4.83 0.12
N GLN A 85 -9.89 5.86 -0.59
CA GLN A 85 -9.05 6.67 -1.48
C GLN A 85 -8.41 5.84 -2.64
N VAL A 86 -9.18 4.89 -3.18
CA VAL A 86 -8.75 4.12 -4.35
C VAL A 86 -8.75 5.04 -5.58
N ALA A 87 -7.63 5.13 -6.26
CA ALA A 87 -7.55 5.89 -7.50
C ALA A 87 -8.46 5.26 -8.58
N PRO A 88 -9.06 6.06 -9.49
CA PRO A 88 -9.91 5.55 -10.55
C PRO A 88 -9.09 4.84 -11.65
N LEU A 89 -8.22 3.94 -11.22
CA LEU A 89 -7.34 3.13 -12.04
C LEU A 89 -7.48 1.66 -11.69
N MET A 90 -7.38 0.82 -12.70
CA MET A 90 -7.45 -0.63 -12.55
C MET A 90 -6.37 -1.30 -13.39
N ILE A 91 -5.81 -2.38 -12.84
CA ILE A 91 -4.92 -3.30 -13.54
C ILE A 91 -5.63 -4.65 -13.67
N CYS A 92 -5.42 -5.35 -14.79
CA CYS A 92 -6.05 -6.64 -15.02
C CYS A 92 -5.22 -7.76 -14.39
N GLY A 93 -5.73 -8.36 -13.32
CA GLY A 93 -5.09 -9.48 -12.64
C GLY A 93 -5.46 -10.84 -13.23
N ASP A 94 -4.59 -11.81 -13.01
CA ASP A 94 -4.87 -13.23 -13.24
C ASP A 94 -5.54 -13.83 -12.01
N PRO A 95 -6.82 -14.29 -12.10
CA PRO A 95 -7.52 -14.88 -10.96
C PRO A 95 -6.80 -16.10 -10.36
N ASN A 96 -5.94 -16.76 -11.13
CA ASN A 96 -5.16 -17.92 -10.69
C ASN A 96 -3.71 -17.56 -10.30
N GLY A 97 -3.31 -16.30 -10.47
CA GLY A 97 -1.94 -15.83 -10.31
C GLY A 97 -1.61 -15.30 -8.91
N ASN A 98 -2.43 -15.57 -7.90
CA ASN A 98 -2.16 -15.10 -6.54
C ASN A 98 -1.35 -16.14 -5.76
N ASP A 99 -0.02 -15.95 -5.69
CA ASP A 99 0.89 -16.77 -4.90
C ASP A 99 1.82 -15.87 -4.07
N PRO A 100 1.38 -15.47 -2.86
CA PRO A 100 2.18 -14.62 -1.97
C PRO A 100 3.52 -15.24 -1.56
N THR A 101 3.62 -16.59 -1.56
CA THR A 101 4.87 -17.30 -1.21
C THR A 101 5.91 -17.17 -2.32
N ALA A 102 5.48 -17.09 -3.58
CA ALA A 102 6.32 -16.81 -4.73
C ALA A 102 6.53 -15.29 -4.97
N GLY A 103 5.97 -14.43 -4.12
CA GLY A 103 6.01 -12.98 -4.31
C GLY A 103 5.16 -12.50 -5.49
N GLN A 104 4.13 -13.28 -5.86
CA GLN A 104 3.19 -12.94 -6.93
C GLN A 104 1.84 -12.54 -6.34
N PHE A 105 1.29 -11.49 -6.88
CA PHE A 105 0.00 -10.95 -6.50
C PHE A 105 -0.85 -10.76 -7.76
N TRP A 106 -1.79 -11.66 -7.97
CA TRP A 106 -2.65 -11.70 -9.17
C TRP A 106 -1.87 -11.64 -10.50
N GLY A 107 -0.71 -12.35 -10.55
CA GLY A 107 0.19 -12.38 -11.70
C GLY A 107 1.28 -11.32 -11.72
N TYR A 108 1.21 -10.31 -10.86
CA TYR A 108 2.21 -9.25 -10.74
C TYR A 108 3.26 -9.55 -9.69
N ARG A 109 4.46 -9.04 -9.88
CA ARG A 109 5.54 -9.10 -8.90
C ARG A 109 5.78 -7.73 -8.28
N PHE A 110 6.06 -7.74 -6.99
CA PHE A 110 6.38 -6.50 -6.30
C PHE A 110 7.71 -5.93 -6.77
N GLY A 111 7.70 -4.63 -7.11
CA GLY A 111 8.85 -3.89 -7.59
C GLY A 111 9.01 -3.87 -9.10
N ASP A 112 8.24 -4.66 -9.86
CA ASP A 112 8.26 -4.63 -11.32
C ASP A 112 7.62 -3.33 -11.84
N LEU A 113 8.10 -2.88 -13.00
CA LEU A 113 7.54 -1.73 -13.70
C LEU A 113 6.32 -2.17 -14.49
N GLU A 114 5.20 -1.55 -14.20
CA GLU A 114 3.93 -1.80 -14.85
C GLU A 114 3.43 -0.57 -15.59
N VAL A 115 2.67 -0.79 -16.64
CA VAL A 115 2.07 0.26 -17.45
C VAL A 115 0.55 0.22 -17.33
N LEU A 116 0.00 1.19 -16.60
CA LEU A 116 -1.44 1.40 -16.57
C LEU A 116 -1.81 2.32 -17.71
N LYS A 117 -2.97 2.12 -18.30
CA LYS A 117 -3.46 2.89 -19.45
C LYS A 117 -2.43 2.95 -20.60
N SER A 118 -2.49 1.96 -21.46
CA SER A 118 -1.91 2.08 -22.79
C SER A 118 -2.77 3.03 -23.63
N GLY A 119 -2.13 3.84 -24.45
CA GLY A 119 -2.79 4.78 -25.33
C GLY A 119 -3.75 4.17 -26.34
N ALA A 120 -4.17 4.94 -27.33
CA ALA A 120 -5.24 4.69 -28.29
C ALA A 120 -5.07 3.46 -29.21
N GLY A 121 -4.31 2.44 -28.82
CA GLY A 121 -4.12 1.18 -29.55
C GLY A 121 -5.18 0.13 -29.26
N ASN A 122 -5.17 -0.95 -30.04
CA ASN A 122 -6.03 -2.12 -29.85
C ASN A 122 -5.55 -3.08 -28.77
N THR A 123 -4.58 -2.67 -27.96
CA THR A 123 -3.82 -3.55 -27.04
C THR A 123 -4.21 -3.44 -25.58
N SER A 124 -5.31 -2.74 -25.26
CA SER A 124 -5.81 -2.74 -23.88
C SER A 124 -6.25 -4.14 -23.46
N PRO A 125 -5.86 -4.65 -22.28
CA PRO A 125 -6.32 -5.94 -21.74
C PRO A 125 -7.84 -6.04 -21.63
N ILE A 126 -8.54 -4.91 -21.54
CA ILE A 126 -10.02 -4.83 -21.44
C ILE A 126 -10.67 -4.67 -22.82
N GLY A 127 -9.88 -4.57 -23.87
CA GLY A 127 -10.33 -4.33 -25.23
C GLY A 127 -10.16 -2.88 -25.73
N PRO A 128 -10.30 -2.65 -27.04
CA PRO A 128 -10.06 -1.33 -27.64
C PRO A 128 -10.93 -0.23 -27.02
N GLY A 129 -10.33 0.90 -26.69
CA GLY A 129 -11.01 2.05 -26.12
C GLY A 129 -11.26 2.02 -24.62
N ASN A 130 -10.91 0.95 -23.93
CA ASN A 130 -10.89 0.88 -22.47
C ASN A 130 -9.47 1.13 -21.96
N PHE A 131 -9.34 2.14 -21.11
CA PHE A 131 -8.03 2.61 -20.65
C PHE A 131 -7.75 2.28 -19.19
N GLN A 132 -8.29 1.20 -18.67
CA GLN A 132 -8.13 0.81 -17.27
C GLN A 132 -8.53 1.91 -16.27
N LEU A 133 -9.41 2.81 -16.71
CA LEU A 133 -10.07 3.77 -15.84
C LEU A 133 -11.37 3.19 -15.33
N ILE A 134 -11.66 3.43 -14.06
CA ILE A 134 -12.89 2.98 -13.41
C ILE A 134 -13.69 4.16 -12.89
N ARG A 135 -15.00 3.95 -12.79
CA ARG A 135 -15.90 4.86 -12.08
C ARG A 135 -15.81 4.63 -10.59
N LEU A 136 -15.78 5.71 -9.85
CA LEU A 136 -15.89 5.66 -8.41
C LEU A 136 -17.29 6.13 -8.00
N GLY A 137 -18.15 5.17 -7.66
CA GLY A 137 -19.55 5.44 -7.33
C GLY A 137 -20.33 6.10 -8.45
N SER A 138 -21.02 7.19 -8.16
CA SER A 138 -21.79 7.96 -9.12
C SER A 138 -20.92 8.91 -9.98
N ASN A 139 -19.63 9.04 -9.66
CA ASN A 139 -18.73 9.96 -10.33
C ASN A 139 -18.30 9.39 -11.69
N SER A 140 -18.51 10.16 -12.75
CA SER A 140 -18.19 9.75 -14.11
C SER A 140 -17.76 10.94 -14.96
N GLY A 141 -16.91 10.64 -15.95
CA GLY A 141 -16.47 11.63 -16.91
C GLY A 141 -15.14 12.31 -16.55
N ALA A 142 -14.65 13.07 -17.51
CA ALA A 142 -13.30 13.60 -17.53
C ALA A 142 -12.97 14.54 -16.35
N ALA A 143 -13.94 15.28 -15.84
CA ALA A 143 -13.75 16.20 -14.72
C ALA A 143 -13.56 15.44 -13.41
N ASP A 144 -14.40 14.43 -13.16
CA ASP A 144 -14.35 13.62 -11.95
C ASP A 144 -13.11 12.74 -11.92
N VAL A 145 -12.75 12.11 -13.06
CA VAL A 145 -11.48 11.37 -13.19
C VAL A 145 -10.28 12.26 -12.88
N ARG A 146 -10.26 13.50 -13.38
CA ARG A 146 -9.19 14.45 -13.11
C ARG A 146 -9.09 14.80 -11.63
N ALA A 147 -10.20 15.14 -10.99
CA ALA A 147 -10.25 15.50 -9.58
C ALA A 147 -9.83 14.31 -8.70
N ALA A 148 -10.37 13.14 -8.97
CA ALA A 148 -10.03 11.92 -8.27
C ALA A 148 -8.53 11.57 -8.40
N LEU A 149 -7.96 11.64 -9.59
CA LEU A 149 -6.52 11.41 -9.79
C LEU A 149 -5.64 12.49 -9.14
N ALA A 150 -6.16 13.71 -8.98
CA ALA A 150 -5.49 14.74 -8.20
C ALA A 150 -5.55 14.48 -6.68
N GLY A 151 -6.47 13.64 -6.20
CA GLY A 151 -6.57 13.22 -4.80
C GLY A 151 -7.90 13.55 -4.12
N ASP A 152 -8.90 13.95 -4.87
CA ASP A 152 -10.26 14.22 -4.37
C ASP A 152 -11.08 12.92 -4.39
N ILE A 153 -10.73 11.98 -3.51
CA ILE A 153 -11.35 10.66 -3.43
C ILE A 153 -11.68 10.36 -1.97
N GLU A 154 -12.97 10.13 -1.70
CA GLU A 154 -13.44 9.75 -0.35
C GLU A 154 -14.09 8.34 -0.34
N GLN A 155 -14.01 7.59 -1.43
CA GLN A 155 -14.73 6.32 -1.56
C GLN A 155 -13.88 5.14 -1.15
N CYS A 156 -14.49 4.22 -0.39
CA CYS A 156 -13.94 2.90 -0.08
C CYS A 156 -14.58 1.84 -1.00
N ASN A 157 -13.80 0.88 -1.43
CA ASN A 157 -14.26 -0.27 -2.23
C ASN A 157 -13.92 -1.57 -1.50
N GLN A 158 -14.67 -2.63 -1.78
CA GLN A 158 -14.46 -3.94 -1.17
C GLN A 158 -14.11 -4.99 -2.22
N VAL A 159 -13.33 -5.97 -1.80
CA VAL A 159 -13.09 -7.15 -2.62
C VAL A 159 -14.38 -7.94 -2.79
N GLY A 160 -14.55 -8.55 -3.97
CA GLY A 160 -15.77 -9.27 -4.33
C GLY A 160 -16.89 -8.40 -4.91
N GLU A 161 -16.78 -7.08 -4.79
CA GLU A 161 -17.62 -6.15 -5.53
C GLU A 161 -17.19 -6.07 -6.99
N ALA A 162 -17.97 -5.39 -7.82
CA ALA A 162 -17.61 -5.09 -9.18
C ALA A 162 -17.45 -3.59 -9.38
N VAL A 163 -16.44 -3.20 -10.15
CA VAL A 163 -16.24 -1.82 -10.56
C VAL A 163 -16.63 -1.64 -12.03
N GLU A 164 -17.18 -0.49 -12.35
CA GLU A 164 -17.54 -0.12 -13.71
C GLU A 164 -16.37 0.57 -14.40
N THR A 165 -16.04 0.15 -15.63
CA THR A 165 -15.02 0.86 -16.43
C THR A 165 -15.53 2.21 -16.89
N GLU A 166 -14.64 3.20 -16.99
CA GLU A 166 -14.90 4.52 -17.58
C GLU A 166 -14.35 4.53 -19.01
N PRO A 167 -15.19 4.32 -20.04
CA PRO A 167 -14.74 4.34 -21.43
C PRO A 167 -14.44 5.76 -21.90
N GLY A 168 -13.56 5.88 -22.86
CA GLY A 168 -13.26 7.14 -23.53
C GLY A 168 -11.81 7.59 -23.36
N ASN A 169 -11.36 8.40 -24.32
CA ASN A 169 -10.01 8.96 -24.28
C ASN A 169 -9.96 10.19 -23.36
N THR A 170 -9.55 9.99 -22.14
CA THR A 170 -9.40 11.03 -21.10
C THR A 170 -7.94 11.38 -20.81
N VAL A 171 -7.04 11.24 -21.80
CA VAL A 171 -5.59 11.48 -21.67
C VAL A 171 -5.27 12.80 -20.97
N GLY A 172 -5.85 13.91 -21.45
CA GLY A 172 -5.61 15.23 -20.87
C GLY A 172 -6.02 15.33 -19.39
N PRO A 173 -7.26 15.00 -19.02
CA PRO A 173 -7.72 14.95 -17.64
C PRO A 173 -6.88 14.04 -16.73
N VAL A 174 -6.49 12.86 -17.20
CA VAL A 174 -5.63 11.92 -16.47
C VAL A 174 -4.25 12.55 -16.19
N ALA A 175 -3.61 13.09 -17.23
CA ALA A 175 -2.32 13.77 -17.08
C ALA A 175 -2.41 14.96 -16.13
N GLN A 176 -3.45 15.80 -16.24
CA GLN A 176 -3.66 16.93 -15.34
C GLN A 176 -3.80 16.49 -13.89
N GLY A 177 -4.57 15.45 -13.60
CA GLY A 177 -4.77 14.92 -12.25
C GLY A 177 -3.48 14.34 -11.67
N LEU A 178 -2.85 13.40 -12.36
CA LEU A 178 -1.65 12.71 -11.88
C LEU A 178 -0.44 13.64 -11.76
N ASN A 179 -0.26 14.59 -12.67
CA ASN A 179 0.90 15.48 -12.65
C ASN A 179 0.90 16.48 -11.48
N THR A 180 -0.25 16.70 -10.82
CA THR A 180 -0.27 17.47 -9.56
C THR A 180 0.64 16.86 -8.51
N ARG A 181 0.83 15.54 -8.53
CA ARG A 181 1.69 14.81 -7.60
C ARG A 181 3.18 15.09 -7.82
N PHE A 182 3.51 15.61 -9.01
CA PHE A 182 4.85 16.09 -9.37
C PHE A 182 4.99 17.62 -9.34
N GLY A 183 3.96 18.33 -8.85
CA GLY A 183 3.96 19.79 -8.79
C GLY A 183 3.66 20.47 -10.14
N GLU A 184 3.16 19.73 -11.11
CA GLU A 184 2.76 20.25 -12.41
C GLU A 184 1.26 20.53 -12.47
N TYR A 185 0.89 21.80 -12.57
CA TYR A 185 -0.50 22.27 -12.59
C TYR A 185 -0.84 22.88 -13.93
N LYS A 186 -1.67 22.19 -14.73
CA LYS A 186 -2.06 22.61 -16.08
C LYS A 186 -3.59 22.57 -16.26
N GLY A 187 -4.09 23.29 -17.23
CA GLY A 187 -5.51 23.31 -17.60
C GLY A 187 -6.40 23.73 -16.43
N SER A 188 -7.41 22.94 -16.13
CA SER A 188 -8.38 23.23 -15.07
C SER A 188 -7.80 23.19 -13.65
N LEU A 189 -6.62 22.62 -13.47
CA LEU A 189 -5.91 22.56 -12.19
C LEU A 189 -4.81 23.61 -12.05
N ALA A 190 -4.70 24.54 -13.00
CA ALA A 190 -3.77 25.66 -12.87
C ALA A 190 -4.08 26.47 -11.60
N GLY A 191 -3.07 26.63 -10.73
CA GLY A 191 -3.23 27.34 -9.46
C GLY A 191 -3.81 26.49 -8.30
N SER A 192 -4.06 25.21 -8.48
CA SER A 192 -4.67 24.34 -7.46
C SER A 192 -3.66 23.66 -6.52
N ALA A 193 -2.44 24.18 -6.41
CA ALA A 193 -1.39 23.58 -5.58
C ALA A 193 -1.78 23.50 -4.09
N ALA A 194 -2.57 24.44 -3.59
CA ALA A 194 -3.05 24.41 -2.21
C ALA A 194 -4.07 23.28 -1.94
N SER A 195 -4.90 22.94 -2.94
CA SER A 195 -5.89 21.87 -2.84
C SER A 195 -5.28 20.50 -3.14
N TYR A 196 -4.32 20.45 -4.05
CA TYR A 196 -3.66 19.24 -4.49
C TYR A 196 -2.14 19.39 -4.38
N PRO A 197 -1.57 19.37 -3.17
CA PRO A 197 -0.12 19.54 -2.98
C PRO A 197 0.68 18.46 -3.71
N PRO A 198 1.92 18.73 -4.11
CA PRO A 198 2.79 17.73 -4.71
C PRO A 198 3.25 16.68 -3.69
N ASP A 199 3.93 15.64 -4.17
CA ASP A 199 4.69 14.74 -3.31
C ASP A 199 5.89 15.47 -2.68
N GLN A 200 6.35 14.99 -1.54
CA GLN A 200 7.58 15.48 -0.92
C GLN A 200 8.80 15.29 -1.83
N ILE A 201 8.79 14.25 -2.65
CA ILE A 201 9.85 13.93 -3.59
C ILE A 201 9.27 13.84 -5.01
N ILE A 202 9.51 14.87 -5.80
CA ILE A 202 8.99 14.97 -7.18
C ILE A 202 10.02 14.56 -8.26
N SER A 203 11.24 14.22 -7.85
CA SER A 203 12.30 13.81 -8.79
C SER A 203 11.93 12.52 -9.52
N HIS A 204 12.29 12.46 -10.79
CA HIS A 204 12.12 11.31 -11.68
C HIS A 204 13.26 11.25 -12.68
N SER A 205 13.42 10.14 -13.39
CA SER A 205 14.43 10.02 -14.46
C SER A 205 14.09 10.91 -15.64
N THR A 206 15.12 11.45 -16.29
CA THR A 206 15.01 12.30 -17.48
C THR A 206 16.00 11.81 -18.54
N PRO A 207 15.55 11.51 -19.77
CA PRO A 207 14.20 11.64 -20.33
C PRO A 207 13.15 10.76 -19.62
N LEU A 208 11.87 10.86 -20.01
CA LEU A 208 10.84 9.99 -19.50
C LEU A 208 10.96 8.57 -20.08
N ILE A 209 10.48 7.59 -19.34
CA ILE A 209 10.25 6.23 -19.83
C ILE A 209 9.13 6.27 -20.86
N GLU A 210 9.29 5.56 -21.97
CA GLU A 210 8.35 5.45 -23.07
C GLU A 210 7.94 4.00 -23.29
N TRP A 211 6.80 3.78 -23.90
CA TRP A 211 6.35 2.45 -24.30
C TRP A 211 6.69 2.22 -25.77
N ASP A 212 7.43 1.16 -26.05
CA ASP A 212 7.66 0.69 -27.42
C ASP A 212 6.55 -0.29 -27.80
N GLU A 213 5.63 0.16 -28.66
CA GLU A 213 4.52 -0.68 -29.13
C GLU A 213 4.99 -1.87 -30.00
N GLY A 214 6.12 -1.73 -30.68
CA GLY A 214 6.65 -2.78 -31.54
C GLY A 214 7.30 -3.92 -30.75
N ALA A 215 7.94 -3.59 -29.65
CA ALA A 215 8.57 -4.55 -28.74
C ALA A 215 7.70 -4.89 -27.54
N GLU A 216 6.55 -4.22 -27.37
CA GLU A 216 5.63 -4.38 -26.23
C GLU A 216 6.33 -4.27 -24.86
N GLN A 217 7.20 -3.29 -24.73
CA GLN A 217 8.01 -3.10 -23.53
C GLN A 217 8.27 -1.62 -23.20
N ALA A 218 8.54 -1.36 -21.93
CA ALA A 218 9.02 -0.04 -21.49
C ALA A 218 10.48 0.19 -21.91
N THR A 219 10.77 1.38 -22.42
CA THR A 219 12.11 1.80 -22.84
C THR A 219 12.48 3.13 -22.23
N TYR A 220 13.77 3.32 -21.97
CA TYR A 220 14.36 4.57 -21.55
C TYR A 220 15.56 4.88 -22.47
N ASP A 221 15.49 6.01 -23.17
CA ASP A 221 16.47 6.37 -24.20
C ASP A 221 16.72 5.23 -25.21
N GLY A 222 15.63 4.58 -25.65
CA GLY A 222 15.66 3.48 -26.60
C GLY A 222 16.19 2.15 -26.05
N GLN A 223 16.48 2.05 -24.74
CA GLN A 223 16.92 0.82 -24.10
C GLN A 223 15.80 0.20 -23.26
N PRO A 224 15.64 -1.14 -23.28
CA PRO A 224 14.66 -1.81 -22.44
C PRO A 224 14.86 -1.51 -20.96
N VAL A 225 13.77 -1.14 -20.27
CA VAL A 225 13.77 -1.00 -18.82
C VAL A 225 13.60 -2.38 -18.19
N GLN A 226 14.43 -2.68 -17.22
CA GLN A 226 14.41 -3.91 -16.45
C GLN A 226 14.15 -3.59 -14.97
N ALA A 227 13.53 -4.53 -14.27
CA ALA A 227 13.35 -4.47 -12.83
C ALA A 227 14.05 -5.67 -12.15
N ARG A 228 14.70 -5.39 -11.02
CA ARG A 228 15.27 -6.44 -10.16
C ARG A 228 15.26 -5.96 -8.72
N ASP A 229 14.65 -6.74 -7.85
CA ASP A 229 14.56 -6.44 -6.41
C ASP A 229 14.01 -5.03 -6.13
N GLY A 230 13.04 -4.60 -6.94
CA GLY A 230 12.42 -3.27 -6.84
C GLY A 230 13.24 -2.12 -7.40
N ASN A 231 14.43 -2.39 -7.97
CA ASN A 231 15.23 -1.37 -8.63
C ASN A 231 15.03 -1.40 -10.14
N LEU A 232 14.88 -0.22 -10.73
CA LEU A 232 14.75 -0.03 -12.18
C LEU A 232 16.10 0.32 -12.80
N PHE A 233 16.40 -0.27 -13.94
CA PHE A 233 17.66 -0.01 -14.66
C PHE A 233 17.55 -0.33 -16.14
N THR A 234 18.51 0.18 -16.90
CA THR A 234 18.75 -0.17 -18.30
C THR A 234 20.17 -0.67 -18.46
N GLY A 235 20.57 -1.06 -19.67
CA GLY A 235 21.97 -1.36 -19.98
C GLY A 235 22.93 -0.17 -19.76
N GLN A 236 22.41 1.05 -19.62
CA GLN A 236 23.20 2.27 -19.41
C GLN A 236 23.28 2.71 -17.94
N GLY A 237 22.46 2.16 -17.05
CA GLY A 237 22.50 2.48 -15.62
C GLY A 237 21.16 2.38 -14.89
N ALA A 238 21.19 2.79 -13.62
CA ALA A 238 20.01 2.82 -12.77
C ALA A 238 19.08 3.99 -13.13
N LEU A 239 17.78 3.77 -12.95
CA LEU A 239 16.74 4.79 -13.07
C LEU A 239 16.24 5.13 -11.66
N LEU A 240 15.63 6.32 -11.52
CA LEU A 240 14.96 6.68 -10.27
C LEU A 240 13.69 5.84 -10.09
N ASP A 241 13.60 5.18 -8.95
CA ASP A 241 12.58 4.19 -8.64
C ASP A 241 11.94 4.40 -7.24
N TYR A 242 11.12 3.46 -6.80
CA TYR A 242 10.49 3.50 -5.48
C TYR A 242 11.51 3.44 -4.34
N ASN A 243 12.59 2.68 -4.47
CA ASN A 243 13.61 2.59 -3.42
C ASN A 243 14.38 3.91 -3.27
N ASP A 244 14.64 4.62 -4.37
CA ASP A 244 15.23 5.96 -4.34
C ASP A 244 14.28 6.97 -3.69
N TRP A 245 13.00 6.93 -4.07
CA TRP A 245 11.98 7.79 -3.47
C TRP A 245 11.85 7.55 -1.96
N ARG A 246 11.83 6.30 -1.50
CA ARG A 246 11.81 5.95 -0.07
C ARG A 246 13.00 6.52 0.68
N ARG A 247 14.21 6.36 0.11
CA ARG A 247 15.43 6.89 0.73
C ARG A 247 15.38 8.41 0.83
N ALA A 248 14.91 9.07 -0.23
CA ALA A 248 14.77 10.52 -0.24
C ALA A 248 13.70 11.01 0.76
N THR A 249 12.56 10.33 0.85
CA THR A 249 11.50 10.65 1.82
C THR A 249 11.98 10.48 3.26
N ALA A 250 12.75 9.42 3.55
CA ALA A 250 13.33 9.22 4.89
C ALA A 250 14.32 10.32 5.30
N ALA A 251 14.90 11.04 4.34
CA ALA A 251 15.81 12.16 4.59
C ALA A 251 15.10 13.51 4.79
N CYS A 252 13.77 13.57 4.65
CA CYS A 252 13.00 14.81 4.86
C CYS A 252 13.19 15.35 6.29
N PRO A 253 13.19 16.68 6.48
CA PRO A 253 12.83 17.73 5.51
C PRO A 253 13.96 18.17 4.57
N SER A 254 15.16 17.65 4.68
CA SER A 254 16.28 18.05 3.81
C SER A 254 16.08 17.52 2.38
N GLY A 255 16.05 18.41 1.41
CA GLY A 255 15.89 18.05 -0.01
C GLY A 255 14.45 17.78 -0.46
N CYS A 256 13.47 18.03 0.41
CA CYS A 256 12.08 17.81 0.08
C CYS A 256 11.42 19.02 -0.58
N THR A 257 10.41 18.76 -1.38
CA THR A 257 9.62 19.78 -2.07
C THR A 257 8.86 20.65 -1.07
N ALA A 258 9.01 21.95 -1.17
CA ALA A 258 8.30 22.90 -0.29
C ALA A 258 6.77 22.74 -0.46
N GLY A 259 6.06 22.55 0.64
CA GLY A 259 4.61 22.30 0.63
C GLY A 259 4.22 20.93 0.12
N GLY A 260 5.19 20.03 -0.10
CA GLY A 260 4.92 18.64 -0.48
C GLY A 260 4.36 17.82 0.67
N VAL A 261 3.51 16.87 0.34
CA VAL A 261 2.87 15.92 1.25
C VAL A 261 3.41 14.51 1.00
N ALA A 262 3.60 13.74 2.05
CA ALA A 262 4.09 12.38 1.95
C ALA A 262 3.14 11.48 1.11
N GLU A 263 3.73 10.53 0.41
CA GLU A 263 3.04 9.41 -0.25
C GLU A 263 2.05 9.78 -1.37
N ARG A 264 2.11 11.01 -1.86
CA ARG A 264 1.24 11.45 -2.95
C ARG A 264 1.47 10.68 -4.25
N ARG A 265 2.65 10.09 -4.46
CA ARG A 265 2.98 9.27 -5.64
C ARG A 265 2.62 7.79 -5.46
N VAL A 266 2.21 7.36 -4.28
CA VAL A 266 1.71 6.02 -4.03
C VAL A 266 0.19 6.01 -4.18
N LEU A 267 -0.31 5.27 -5.16
CA LEU A 267 -1.73 5.15 -5.46
C LEU A 267 -2.23 3.78 -5.02
N ARG A 268 -3.44 3.74 -4.50
CA ARG A 268 -4.21 2.50 -4.38
C ARG A 268 -4.98 2.32 -5.66
N ILE A 269 -4.90 1.13 -6.25
CA ILE A 269 -5.57 0.79 -7.49
C ILE A 269 -6.32 -0.53 -7.34
N VAL A 270 -7.34 -0.72 -8.14
CA VAL A 270 -8.07 -1.98 -8.23
C VAL A 270 -7.28 -2.98 -9.06
N VAL A 271 -7.22 -4.23 -8.61
CA VAL A 271 -6.86 -5.39 -9.42
C VAL A 271 -8.16 -6.09 -9.82
N GLY A 272 -8.51 -6.08 -11.10
CA GLY A 272 -9.77 -6.60 -11.61
C GLY A 272 -9.61 -7.85 -12.45
N ASP A 273 -10.65 -8.70 -12.47
CA ASP A 273 -10.73 -9.81 -13.42
C ASP A 273 -11.27 -9.31 -14.76
N CYS A 274 -10.35 -9.10 -15.71
CA CYS A 274 -10.70 -8.67 -17.05
C CYS A 274 -11.03 -9.82 -17.99
N THR A 275 -11.09 -11.05 -17.53
CA THR A 275 -11.34 -12.24 -18.37
C THR A 275 -12.70 -12.12 -19.08
N GLY A 276 -12.68 -12.25 -20.40
CA GLY A 276 -13.89 -12.21 -21.24
C GLY A 276 -14.59 -10.85 -21.32
N LYS A 277 -13.97 -9.77 -20.84
CA LYS A 277 -14.54 -8.41 -20.94
C LYS A 277 -14.38 -7.85 -22.34
N GLN A 278 -15.35 -7.02 -22.73
CA GLN A 278 -15.45 -6.46 -24.09
C GLN A 278 -15.42 -4.93 -24.05
N ASN A 279 -15.32 -4.34 -25.23
CA ASN A 279 -15.28 -2.89 -25.43
C ASN A 279 -16.46 -2.15 -24.78
N GLY A 280 -16.23 -0.91 -24.38
CA GLY A 280 -17.24 -0.03 -23.79
C GLY A 280 -17.30 -0.15 -22.27
N GLN A 281 -18.35 0.41 -21.69
CA GLN A 281 -18.58 0.29 -20.24
C GLN A 281 -18.89 -1.16 -19.89
N THR A 282 -18.12 -1.70 -18.96
CA THR A 282 -18.29 -3.07 -18.49
C THR A 282 -18.05 -3.14 -16.98
N SER A 283 -18.70 -4.08 -16.35
CA SER A 283 -18.53 -4.38 -14.93
C SER A 283 -17.40 -5.41 -14.76
N VAL A 284 -16.42 -5.12 -13.92
CA VAL A 284 -15.24 -5.95 -13.69
C VAL A 284 -15.20 -6.35 -12.23
N PRO A 285 -15.18 -7.67 -11.92
CA PRO A 285 -15.03 -8.15 -10.55
C PRO A 285 -13.69 -7.72 -9.96
N VAL A 286 -13.71 -7.27 -8.70
CA VAL A 286 -12.51 -6.88 -7.96
C VAL A 286 -11.89 -8.14 -7.36
N LEU A 287 -10.68 -8.48 -7.82
CA LEU A 287 -9.86 -9.56 -7.27
C LEU A 287 -9.11 -9.12 -6.02
N GLY A 288 -8.73 -7.86 -5.97
CA GLY A 288 -7.98 -7.29 -4.88
C GLY A 288 -7.61 -5.83 -5.14
N PHE A 289 -6.76 -5.31 -4.27
CA PHE A 289 -6.22 -3.95 -4.39
C PHE A 289 -4.71 -4.01 -4.40
N GLY A 290 -4.10 -3.16 -5.18
CA GLY A 290 -2.66 -3.03 -5.29
C GLY A 290 -2.19 -1.62 -4.96
N CYS A 291 -0.90 -1.49 -4.67
CA CYS A 291 -0.24 -0.22 -4.51
C CYS A 291 0.62 0.04 -5.73
N PHE A 292 0.56 1.24 -6.22
CA PHE A 292 1.21 1.63 -7.45
C PHE A 292 1.96 2.94 -7.25
N PHE A 293 3.28 2.88 -7.30
CA PHE A 293 4.12 4.05 -7.20
C PHE A 293 4.33 4.69 -8.56
N LEU A 294 3.90 5.93 -8.73
CA LEU A 294 4.13 6.69 -9.96
C LEU A 294 5.61 7.00 -10.13
N VAL A 295 6.24 6.43 -11.14
CA VAL A 295 7.67 6.60 -11.42
C VAL A 295 7.96 7.98 -12.01
N GLN A 296 7.03 8.51 -12.81
CA GLN A 296 7.22 9.75 -13.55
C GLN A 296 5.91 10.47 -13.82
N PRO A 297 5.94 11.79 -14.15
CA PRO A 297 4.76 12.49 -14.66
C PRO A 297 4.39 12.02 -16.07
N LEU A 298 3.15 12.25 -16.47
CA LEU A 298 2.70 12.00 -17.84
C LEU A 298 3.12 13.15 -18.75
N PRO A 299 3.53 12.86 -19.99
CA PRO A 299 3.84 13.91 -20.95
C PRO A 299 2.62 14.81 -21.20
N ALA A 300 2.87 16.10 -21.28
CA ALA A 300 1.82 17.08 -21.53
C ALA A 300 1.42 17.05 -23.02
N GLY A 301 0.36 16.34 -23.31
CA GLY A 301 -0.19 16.22 -24.66
C GLY A 301 0.36 14.99 -25.40
N GLY A 302 -0.49 14.37 -26.15
CA GLY A 302 -0.22 13.15 -26.89
C GLY A 302 -1.51 12.37 -27.11
N LYS A 303 -1.50 11.47 -28.06
CA LYS A 303 -2.60 10.53 -28.25
C LYS A 303 -2.57 9.40 -27.23
N ASP A 304 -1.41 9.22 -26.57
CA ASP A 304 -1.06 8.06 -25.76
C ASP A 304 -0.56 8.55 -24.40
N ALA A 305 -1.34 8.35 -23.37
CA ALA A 305 -0.92 8.58 -21.99
C ALA A 305 -0.72 7.22 -21.32
N GLN A 306 0.52 6.83 -21.24
CA GLN A 306 0.92 5.66 -20.48
C GLN A 306 1.33 6.10 -19.08
N ILE A 307 0.81 5.40 -18.09
CA ILE A 307 1.10 5.65 -16.68
C ILE A 307 2.08 4.60 -16.23
N PHE A 308 3.33 4.99 -16.06
CA PHE A 308 4.39 4.10 -15.59
C PHE A 308 4.48 4.13 -14.07
N GLY A 309 4.51 2.96 -13.47
CA GLY A 309 4.71 2.84 -12.04
C GLY A 309 5.17 1.46 -11.61
N GLN A 310 5.60 1.37 -10.38
CA GLN A 310 6.01 0.10 -9.79
C GLN A 310 4.89 -0.45 -8.91
N PHE A 311 4.64 -1.75 -9.06
CA PHE A 311 3.68 -2.45 -8.23
C PHE A 311 4.30 -2.73 -6.85
N LEU A 312 3.64 -2.31 -5.78
CA LEU A 312 4.17 -2.38 -4.42
C LEU A 312 3.36 -3.35 -3.56
N ARG A 313 4.04 -3.91 -2.57
CA ARG A 313 3.41 -4.78 -1.57
C ARG A 313 2.52 -4.02 -0.59
N GLU A 314 2.92 -2.81 -0.23
CA GLU A 314 2.29 -2.04 0.84
C GLU A 314 1.93 -0.65 0.34
N CYS A 315 0.73 -0.20 0.67
CA CYS A 315 0.32 1.18 0.54
C CYS A 315 0.23 1.82 1.92
N ALA A 316 0.71 3.03 2.03
CA ALA A 316 0.36 3.84 3.17
C ALA A 316 -1.04 4.47 2.99
N GLY A 317 -1.65 4.85 4.08
CA GLY A 317 -2.88 5.65 4.16
C GLY A 317 -4.01 5.02 4.96
N ASP A 318 -5.15 5.72 5.01
CA ASP A 318 -6.31 5.38 5.83
C ASP A 318 -7.02 4.12 5.31
N ASN A 319 -6.57 2.98 5.79
CA ASN A 319 -7.26 1.72 5.60
C ASN A 319 -8.25 1.54 6.75
N GLN A 320 -9.51 1.27 6.43
CA GLN A 320 -10.43 0.79 7.46
C GLN A 320 -10.19 -0.71 7.65
N PRO A 321 -9.90 -1.17 8.88
CA PRO A 321 -9.79 -2.60 9.12
C PRO A 321 -11.15 -3.26 8.89
N ASP A 322 -11.19 -4.30 8.08
CA ASP A 322 -12.35 -5.17 8.03
C ASP A 322 -12.43 -5.99 9.33
N ILE A 323 -13.66 -6.18 9.81
CA ILE A 323 -13.90 -6.90 11.06
C ILE A 323 -13.75 -8.41 10.86
N ASP A 324 -13.82 -8.89 9.61
CA ASP A 324 -13.63 -10.30 9.29
C ASP A 324 -12.27 -10.56 8.62
N PRO A 325 -11.27 -10.99 9.40
CA PRO A 325 -9.94 -11.26 8.89
C PRO A 325 -9.84 -12.55 8.06
N SER A 326 -10.97 -13.16 7.68
CA SER A 326 -10.99 -14.38 6.86
C SER A 326 -10.82 -14.10 5.37
N ASP A 327 -11.00 -12.86 4.93
CA ASP A 327 -10.86 -12.49 3.53
C ASP A 327 -9.40 -12.16 3.19
N ASP A 328 -8.76 -13.07 2.46
CA ASP A 328 -7.33 -13.01 2.10
C ASP A 328 -7.03 -12.14 0.89
N SER A 329 -8.05 -11.56 0.31
CA SER A 329 -7.94 -10.83 -0.94
C SER A 329 -7.64 -9.35 -0.69
N GLY A 330 -6.46 -8.90 -1.07
CA GLY A 330 -6.10 -7.49 -1.03
C GLY A 330 -4.83 -7.18 -0.24
N PRO A 331 -4.42 -5.92 -0.20
CA PRO A 331 -3.30 -5.49 0.63
C PRO A 331 -3.64 -5.71 2.10
N GLN A 332 -2.72 -6.32 2.82
CA GLN A 332 -2.86 -6.58 4.25
C GLN A 332 -1.89 -5.69 5.01
N ILE A 333 -2.32 -5.17 6.14
CA ILE A 333 -1.46 -4.52 7.10
C ILE A 333 -1.30 -5.45 8.32
N ILE A 334 -0.16 -5.39 8.97
CA ILE A 334 -0.01 -5.99 10.29
C ILE A 334 -0.50 -4.96 11.31
N GLN A 335 -1.53 -5.31 12.04
CA GLN A 335 -2.08 -4.46 13.08
C GLN A 335 -2.14 -5.17 14.43
N LEU A 336 -2.23 -4.36 15.48
CA LEU A 336 -2.52 -4.84 16.82
C LEU A 336 -4.03 -4.98 16.98
N TYR A 337 -4.43 -6.14 17.48
CA TYR A 337 -5.81 -6.43 17.84
C TYR A 337 -5.99 -6.36 19.34
N LYS A 338 -7.22 -6.12 19.79
CA LYS A 338 -7.58 -6.46 21.16
C LYS A 338 -7.33 -7.94 21.39
N THR A 339 -6.67 -8.27 22.48
CA THR A 339 -6.42 -9.66 22.82
C THR A 339 -7.67 -10.26 23.45
N TYR A 340 -8.11 -11.39 22.93
CA TYR A 340 -9.23 -12.15 23.45
C TYR A 340 -8.72 -13.33 24.26
N ILE A 341 -9.19 -13.44 25.49
CA ILE A 341 -8.68 -14.44 26.47
C ILE A 341 -9.48 -15.73 26.48
N ASP A 342 -10.64 -15.74 25.86
CA ASP A 342 -11.50 -16.92 25.80
C ASP A 342 -12.24 -17.04 24.45
N ASN A 343 -12.84 -18.20 24.23
CA ASN A 343 -13.65 -18.44 23.02
C ASN A 343 -14.96 -17.65 22.99
N ALA A 344 -15.31 -16.95 24.06
CA ALA A 344 -16.49 -16.07 24.13
C ALA A 344 -16.20 -14.66 23.59
N ARG A 345 -15.00 -14.43 23.08
CA ARG A 345 -14.56 -13.15 22.52
C ARG A 345 -14.54 -12.01 23.56
N THR A 346 -14.22 -12.36 24.80
CA THR A 346 -14.03 -11.37 25.86
C THR A 346 -12.66 -10.73 25.69
N PRO A 347 -12.57 -9.41 25.47
CA PRO A 347 -11.27 -8.75 25.37
C PRO A 347 -10.54 -8.75 26.71
N SER A 348 -9.22 -8.80 26.68
CA SER A 348 -8.39 -8.59 27.85
C SER A 348 -8.43 -7.12 28.29
N ASP A 349 -8.43 -6.86 29.57
CA ASP A 349 -8.35 -5.52 30.13
C ASP A 349 -6.92 -4.94 29.99
N ASP A 350 -5.93 -5.81 29.72
CA ASP A 350 -4.50 -5.47 29.66
C ASP A 350 -4.01 -5.24 28.22
N SER A 351 -4.92 -5.19 27.21
CA SER A 351 -4.54 -5.08 25.79
C SER A 351 -5.11 -3.81 25.13
#